data_675aa3ead736f52cf20639f1e7888550
#
_entry.id   675aa3ead736f52cf20639f1e7888550
#
_cell.length_a   1.000
_cell.length_b   1.000
_cell.length_c   1.000
_cell.angle_alpha   90.00
_cell.angle_beta   90.00
_cell.angle_gamma   90.00
#
_symmetry.space_group_name_H-M   'P 1'
#
loop_
_entity.id
_entity.type
_entity.pdbx_description
1 polymer ?
#
loop_
_entity_poly.entity_id
_entity_poly.type
_entity_poly.pdbx_seq_one_letter_code
_entity_poly.pdbx_strand_id
1 'polypeptide(L)'
;MVENKIFLKTVFKTIKSKFIRYLVNILIVMLAVAIASALGMLPFSFKESYIKNFTNYTTPDIVMKCTEEKGFQDSDLEKLKGINNVDKTYSFFSMDLENNGRYDRLYFIDLYNNEIANPKLVSGRMPKNYNEIIINKNVDNTSNHKIGDKIIFESYPFDLNSKNKEFTVVGIVDSPLYSTMHPERAMIKDRSVEKYVDSIYYISLNSVPEMITSRLPKTDIYVTMKNKHVFMTSEYQEESANFANEIANAFGVKPGAVLDEQRVMVLTLNENTSYALFYNYNNKIAIISVIFPILFIVVCGLVLYLITTRLIADERPMVACYYSLGASKKMIAIKYLVYSVSSTIIGAIGGYFLGIGLVPAVFYKSYNAVYDMNGIPDQLNSPMGVITGILLVMVSVAITLITVKMALSEVPASLMQAKAPKPGKKIWLEKIGFLWNRFSFSIKSSLRNIFRNKKNLILTTLSVIGSVILVFIGFSLDNAARSMTDVPMYKNLASNMGTLSTIVVLFGLFMSVLVIYALASMNIDERVREIAVLKVLGYHDNESALYACRELFFITVVAALIGIPVAVGVTAMIFNTLEFANLSAVKWYSYVLSYVIVVSSSIISSLMLYPKIKKIDFNISLKSVE
;
A
#
# COMPACT_ATOMS: atom_id res chain seq x y z
N MET A 1 -9.58 41.70 23.69
CA MET A 1 -8.82 41.64 22.42
C MET A 1 -7.30 41.73 22.61
N VAL A 2 -6.80 42.57 23.53
CA VAL A 2 -5.36 42.72 23.84
C VAL A 2 -4.76 41.44 24.46
N GLU A 3 -5.47 40.77 25.38
CA GLU A 3 -5.04 39.52 26.03
C GLU A 3 -4.79 38.39 25.04
N ASN A 4 -5.63 38.26 24.02
CA ASN A 4 -5.46 37.23 22.99
C ASN A 4 -4.21 37.44 22.12
N LYS A 5 -3.83 38.70 21.82
CA LYS A 5 -2.61 39.00 21.04
C LYS A 5 -1.34 38.69 21.84
N ILE A 6 -1.32 38.98 23.11
CA ILE A 6 -0.19 38.69 24.01
C ILE A 6 -0.03 37.18 24.14
N PHE A 7 -1.14 36.47 24.28
CA PHE A 7 -1.13 35.00 24.41
C PHE A 7 -0.66 34.29 23.14
N LEU A 8 -1.10 34.71 21.97
CA LEU A 8 -0.57 34.21 20.69
C LEU A 8 0.94 34.43 20.56
N LYS A 9 1.44 35.57 21.04
CA LYS A 9 2.89 35.84 21.05
C LYS A 9 3.66 34.84 21.91
N THR A 10 3.08 34.35 23.01
CA THR A 10 3.69 33.30 23.83
C THR A 10 3.72 31.94 23.13
N VAL A 11 2.69 31.62 22.34
CA VAL A 11 2.70 30.37 21.51
C VAL A 11 3.84 30.41 20.51
N PHE A 12 3.99 31.49 19.75
CA PHE A 12 5.11 31.65 18.81
C PHE A 12 6.48 31.56 19.48
N LYS A 13 6.62 32.15 20.68
CA LYS A 13 7.86 32.02 21.47
C LYS A 13 8.14 30.59 21.87
N THR A 14 7.12 29.80 22.25
CA THR A 14 7.26 28.39 22.57
C THR A 14 7.65 27.59 21.31
N ILE A 15 7.02 27.85 20.18
CA ILE A 15 7.38 27.20 18.90
C ILE A 15 8.86 27.48 18.57
N LYS A 16 9.29 28.74 18.65
CA LYS A 16 10.69 29.13 18.37
C LYS A 16 11.68 28.48 19.34
N SER A 17 11.38 28.46 20.65
CA SER A 17 12.26 27.87 21.66
C SER A 17 12.35 26.35 21.59
N LYS A 18 11.29 25.68 21.13
CA LYS A 18 11.19 24.21 20.99
C LYS A 18 11.04 23.76 19.52
N PHE A 19 11.65 24.55 18.61
CA PHE A 19 11.48 24.37 17.16
C PHE A 19 11.83 22.97 16.67
N ILE A 20 12.89 22.36 17.18
CA ILE A 20 13.29 21.00 16.77
C ILE A 20 12.17 19.98 17.08
N ARG A 21 11.55 20.07 18.27
CA ARG A 21 10.44 19.17 18.62
C ARG A 21 9.20 19.41 17.77
N TYR A 22 8.94 20.68 17.45
CA TYR A 22 7.85 21.06 16.55
C TYR A 22 8.07 20.51 15.14
N LEU A 23 9.29 20.62 14.61
CA LEU A 23 9.67 20.10 13.31
C LEU A 23 9.59 18.56 13.26
N VAL A 24 10.10 17.88 14.27
CA VAL A 24 10.02 16.40 14.36
C VAL A 24 8.57 15.94 14.36
N ASN A 25 7.68 16.67 15.06
CA ASN A 25 6.25 16.38 15.06
C ASN A 25 5.65 16.50 13.65
N ILE A 26 5.97 17.59 12.93
CA ILE A 26 5.58 17.78 11.52
C ILE A 26 6.06 16.60 10.66
N LEU A 27 7.34 16.23 10.77
CA LEU A 27 7.94 15.19 9.95
C LEU A 27 7.33 13.80 10.19
N ILE A 28 7.06 13.45 11.45
CA ILE A 28 6.43 12.17 11.81
C ILE A 28 5.01 12.08 11.24
N VAL A 29 4.20 13.14 11.41
CA VAL A 29 2.84 13.20 10.87
C VAL A 29 2.88 13.23 9.34
N MET A 30 3.80 14.02 8.76
CA MET A 30 3.98 14.10 7.31
C MET A 30 4.29 12.72 6.71
N LEU A 31 5.17 11.95 7.34
CA LEU A 31 5.52 10.61 6.88
C LEU A 31 4.34 9.63 6.99
N ALA A 32 3.60 9.67 8.10
CA ALA A 32 2.42 8.83 8.30
C ALA A 32 1.31 9.12 7.28
N VAL A 33 1.03 10.40 7.01
CA VAL A 33 0.02 10.78 6.02
C VAL A 33 0.52 10.55 4.59
N ALA A 34 1.83 10.72 4.34
CA ALA A 34 2.39 10.48 3.00
C ALA A 34 2.22 9.01 2.56
N ILE A 35 2.53 8.06 3.44
CA ILE A 35 2.33 6.64 3.11
C ILE A 35 0.84 6.29 2.98
N ALA A 36 -0.02 6.84 3.84
CA ALA A 36 -1.46 6.64 3.75
C ALA A 36 -2.02 7.22 2.44
N SER A 37 -1.53 8.39 2.01
CA SER A 37 -1.93 9.01 0.74
C SER A 37 -1.42 8.21 -0.45
N ALA A 38 -0.17 7.76 -0.42
CA ALA A 38 0.42 6.97 -1.49
C ALA A 38 -0.30 5.62 -1.66
N LEU A 39 -0.47 4.86 -0.57
CA LEU A 39 -1.14 3.55 -0.63
C LEU A 39 -2.63 3.68 -0.91
N GLY A 40 -3.31 4.69 -0.35
CA GLY A 40 -4.74 4.90 -0.53
C GLY A 40 -5.12 5.41 -1.92
N MET A 41 -4.20 6.05 -2.63
CA MET A 41 -4.43 6.47 -4.01
C MET A 41 -4.47 5.29 -4.98
N LEU A 42 -3.66 4.25 -4.76
CA LEU A 42 -3.53 3.12 -5.68
C LEU A 42 -4.89 2.44 -5.94
N PRO A 43 -5.61 1.90 -4.93
CA PRO A 43 -6.86 1.20 -5.19
C PRO A 43 -7.98 2.12 -5.68
N PHE A 44 -7.90 3.42 -5.41
CA PHE A 44 -8.95 4.37 -5.79
C PHE A 44 -8.75 4.88 -7.22
N SER A 45 -7.63 5.54 -7.50
CA SER A 45 -7.42 6.19 -8.80
C SER A 45 -7.17 5.20 -9.94
N PHE A 46 -6.46 4.10 -9.67
CA PHE A 46 -6.24 3.07 -10.69
C PHE A 46 -7.52 2.28 -10.98
N LYS A 47 -8.32 1.98 -9.96
CA LYS A 47 -9.65 1.36 -10.15
C LYS A 47 -10.54 2.24 -11.03
N GLU A 48 -10.59 3.53 -10.77
CA GLU A 48 -11.41 4.46 -11.55
C GLU A 48 -10.96 4.53 -13.02
N SER A 49 -9.64 4.57 -13.25
CA SER A 49 -9.07 4.54 -14.60
C SER A 49 -9.41 3.24 -15.34
N TYR A 50 -9.34 2.10 -14.64
CA TYR A 50 -9.67 0.80 -15.21
C TYR A 50 -11.17 0.69 -15.55
N ILE A 51 -12.05 1.15 -14.66
CA ILE A 51 -13.50 1.19 -14.89
C ILE A 51 -13.83 2.06 -16.11
N LYS A 52 -13.22 3.24 -16.21
CA LYS A 52 -13.39 4.16 -17.36
C LYS A 52 -13.01 3.47 -18.67
N ASN A 53 -11.93 2.71 -18.66
CA ASN A 53 -11.49 1.93 -19.82
C ASN A 53 -12.54 0.88 -20.21
N PHE A 54 -13.02 0.07 -19.28
CA PHE A 54 -14.07 -0.93 -19.52
C PHE A 54 -15.36 -0.32 -20.06
N THR A 55 -15.78 0.80 -19.51
CA THR A 55 -17.00 1.50 -19.96
C THR A 55 -16.84 2.06 -21.39
N ASN A 56 -15.66 2.60 -21.71
CA ASN A 56 -15.37 3.16 -23.03
C ASN A 56 -15.39 2.14 -24.18
N TYR A 57 -15.21 0.84 -23.87
CA TYR A 57 -15.19 -0.25 -24.86
C TYR A 57 -16.52 -1.02 -24.94
N THR A 58 -17.54 -0.62 -24.21
CA THR A 58 -18.78 -1.43 -24.09
C THR A 58 -18.47 -2.91 -23.78
N THR A 59 -17.73 -3.13 -22.68
CA THR A 59 -17.28 -4.48 -22.32
C THR A 59 -18.47 -5.40 -22.04
N PRO A 60 -18.48 -6.66 -22.52
CA PRO A 60 -19.55 -7.61 -22.26
C PRO A 60 -19.57 -7.97 -20.76
N ASP A 61 -20.76 -8.18 -20.21
CA ASP A 61 -20.93 -8.63 -18.83
C ASP A 61 -20.85 -10.16 -18.73
N ILE A 62 -21.29 -10.85 -19.78
CA ILE A 62 -21.22 -12.31 -19.91
C ILE A 62 -20.57 -12.68 -21.26
N VAL A 63 -19.67 -13.67 -21.19
CA VAL A 63 -19.09 -14.32 -22.36
C VAL A 63 -19.60 -15.75 -22.41
N MET A 64 -20.34 -16.11 -23.45
CA MET A 64 -20.79 -17.47 -23.67
C MET A 64 -19.87 -18.14 -24.69
N LYS A 65 -19.49 -19.39 -24.43
CA LYS A 65 -18.68 -20.19 -25.36
C LYS A 65 -19.35 -21.55 -25.62
N CYS A 66 -19.43 -21.92 -26.88
CA CYS A 66 -19.95 -23.22 -27.28
C CYS A 66 -18.79 -24.20 -27.52
N THR A 67 -18.88 -25.40 -26.93
CA THR A 67 -17.85 -26.45 -27.04
C THR A 67 -18.10 -27.38 -28.23
N GLU A 68 -19.27 -27.32 -28.86
CA GLU A 68 -19.62 -28.12 -30.03
C GLU A 68 -19.10 -27.53 -31.33
N GLU A 69 -18.72 -28.38 -32.28
CA GLU A 69 -18.21 -27.94 -33.60
C GLU A 69 -19.26 -27.12 -34.40
N LYS A 70 -20.56 -27.37 -34.17
CA LYS A 70 -21.63 -26.63 -34.85
C LYS A 70 -21.84 -25.21 -34.31
N GLY A 71 -21.32 -24.90 -33.11
CA GLY A 71 -21.51 -23.62 -32.46
C GLY A 71 -22.95 -23.34 -32.05
N PHE A 72 -23.21 -22.07 -31.71
CA PHE A 72 -24.55 -21.57 -31.39
C PHE A 72 -25.43 -21.51 -32.63
N GLN A 73 -26.67 -21.95 -32.46
CA GLN A 73 -27.71 -21.89 -33.49
C GLN A 73 -28.55 -20.61 -33.35
N ASP A 74 -29.31 -20.26 -34.40
CA ASP A 74 -30.16 -19.06 -34.35
C ASP A 74 -31.23 -19.18 -33.26
N SER A 75 -31.72 -20.40 -32.95
CA SER A 75 -32.60 -20.66 -31.82
C SER A 75 -32.00 -20.30 -30.47
N ASP A 76 -30.67 -20.43 -30.31
CA ASP A 76 -29.97 -20.06 -29.09
C ASP A 76 -29.91 -18.51 -28.93
N LEU A 77 -29.75 -17.80 -30.04
CA LEU A 77 -29.80 -16.33 -30.04
C LEU A 77 -31.19 -15.79 -29.73
N GLU A 78 -32.24 -16.48 -30.22
CA GLU A 78 -33.65 -16.10 -29.88
C GLU A 78 -33.93 -16.33 -28.40
N LYS A 79 -33.46 -17.43 -27.81
CA LYS A 79 -33.57 -17.67 -26.36
C LYS A 79 -32.93 -16.54 -25.56
N LEU A 80 -31.72 -16.09 -25.95
CA LEU A 80 -31.06 -14.98 -25.28
C LEU A 80 -31.85 -13.69 -25.35
N LYS A 81 -32.41 -13.36 -26.52
CA LYS A 81 -33.25 -12.16 -26.70
C LYS A 81 -34.52 -12.19 -25.84
N GLY A 82 -34.98 -13.37 -25.47
CA GLY A 82 -36.15 -13.59 -24.57
C GLY A 82 -35.86 -13.27 -23.10
N ILE A 83 -34.58 -13.11 -22.69
CA ILE A 83 -34.20 -12.82 -21.30
C ILE A 83 -34.32 -11.30 -21.05
N ASN A 84 -35.05 -10.89 -20.04
CA ASN A 84 -35.44 -9.48 -19.84
C ASN A 84 -34.27 -8.53 -19.63
N ASN A 85 -33.17 -8.97 -19.01
CA ASN A 85 -32.02 -8.12 -18.68
C ASN A 85 -30.94 -8.07 -19.77
N VAL A 86 -31.13 -8.78 -20.91
CA VAL A 86 -30.23 -8.72 -22.06
C VAL A 86 -30.42 -7.40 -22.79
N ASP A 87 -29.34 -6.61 -22.91
CA ASP A 87 -29.32 -5.36 -23.69
C ASP A 87 -28.90 -5.62 -25.14
N LYS A 88 -27.65 -6.02 -25.33
CA LYS A 88 -27.07 -6.31 -26.65
C LYS A 88 -26.38 -7.68 -26.63
N THR A 89 -26.39 -8.32 -27.80
CA THR A 89 -25.67 -9.58 -28.03
C THR A 89 -24.86 -9.48 -29.31
N TYR A 90 -23.68 -10.05 -29.30
CA TYR A 90 -22.83 -10.16 -30.47
C TYR A 90 -22.23 -11.55 -30.56
N SER A 91 -22.53 -12.28 -31.64
CA SER A 91 -22.01 -13.63 -31.90
C SER A 91 -20.92 -13.61 -32.96
N PHE A 92 -19.85 -14.39 -32.72
CA PHE A 92 -18.71 -14.46 -33.61
C PHE A 92 -18.03 -15.83 -33.52
N PHE A 93 -17.00 -16.03 -34.34
CA PHE A 93 -16.18 -17.24 -34.33
C PHE A 93 -14.81 -16.96 -33.69
N SER A 94 -14.38 -17.83 -32.78
CA SER A 94 -13.01 -17.87 -32.29
C SER A 94 -12.43 -19.28 -32.31
N MET A 95 -11.11 -19.38 -32.45
CA MET A 95 -10.41 -20.64 -32.38
C MET A 95 -8.99 -20.45 -31.84
N ASP A 96 -8.50 -21.47 -31.15
CA ASP A 96 -7.13 -21.56 -30.71
C ASP A 96 -6.37 -22.54 -31.63
N LEU A 97 -5.27 -22.04 -32.22
CA LEU A 97 -4.41 -22.83 -33.10
C LEU A 97 -3.06 -23.10 -32.44
N GLU A 98 -2.58 -24.32 -32.54
CA GLU A 98 -1.21 -24.62 -32.19
C GLU A 98 -0.29 -24.25 -33.37
N ASN A 99 0.70 -23.42 -33.07
CA ASN A 99 1.65 -22.91 -34.03
C ASN A 99 3.07 -23.00 -33.46
N ASN A 100 3.92 -23.89 -33.94
CA ASN A 100 5.29 -24.11 -33.47
C ASN A 100 5.39 -24.34 -31.94
N GLY A 101 4.47 -25.12 -31.37
CA GLY A 101 4.40 -25.40 -29.92
C GLY A 101 3.83 -24.26 -29.07
N ARG A 102 3.29 -23.22 -29.69
CA ARG A 102 2.56 -22.10 -29.10
C ARG A 102 1.09 -22.18 -29.43
N TYR A 103 0.27 -21.51 -28.67
CA TYR A 103 -1.17 -21.41 -28.90
C TYR A 103 -1.56 -19.98 -29.22
N ASP A 104 -2.05 -19.76 -30.43
CA ASP A 104 -2.49 -18.47 -30.94
C ASP A 104 -4.03 -18.48 -31.04
N ARG A 105 -4.67 -17.44 -30.49
CA ARG A 105 -6.13 -17.27 -30.58
C ARG A 105 -6.48 -16.36 -31.74
N LEU A 106 -7.32 -16.85 -32.62
CA LEU A 106 -7.86 -16.10 -33.75
C LEU A 106 -9.32 -15.75 -33.49
N TYR A 107 -9.64 -14.46 -33.60
CA TYR A 107 -10.98 -13.93 -33.55
C TYR A 107 -11.42 -13.49 -34.95
N PHE A 108 -12.55 -14.00 -35.41
CA PHE A 108 -13.21 -13.58 -36.64
C PHE A 108 -14.38 -12.68 -36.26
N ILE A 109 -14.18 -11.36 -36.31
CA ILE A 109 -15.15 -10.37 -35.83
C ILE A 109 -15.37 -9.27 -36.87
N ASP A 110 -16.56 -8.68 -36.84
CA ASP A 110 -16.84 -7.45 -37.61
C ASP A 110 -16.19 -6.27 -36.90
N LEU A 111 -15.03 -5.88 -37.38
CA LEU A 111 -14.25 -4.78 -36.78
C LEU A 111 -14.85 -3.38 -37.01
N TYR A 112 -15.84 -3.28 -37.92
CA TYR A 112 -16.44 -1.98 -38.31
C TYR A 112 -17.81 -1.74 -37.68
N ASN A 113 -18.63 -2.76 -37.51
CA ASN A 113 -20.01 -2.61 -37.05
C ASN A 113 -20.25 -3.20 -35.66
N ASN A 114 -19.29 -3.89 -35.07
CA ASN A 114 -19.44 -4.41 -33.71
C ASN A 114 -19.27 -3.30 -32.68
N GLU A 115 -20.25 -3.19 -31.77
CA GLU A 115 -20.23 -2.23 -30.67
C GLU A 115 -19.72 -2.83 -29.34
N ILE A 116 -19.67 -4.16 -29.20
CA ILE A 116 -19.30 -4.82 -27.94
C ILE A 116 -17.87 -5.30 -28.00
N ALA A 117 -17.04 -4.83 -27.07
CA ALA A 117 -15.62 -5.15 -26.91
C ALA A 117 -14.81 -5.04 -28.21
N ASN A 118 -15.18 -4.12 -29.09
CA ASN A 118 -14.47 -3.92 -30.34
C ASN A 118 -13.05 -3.39 -30.05
N PRO A 119 -11.98 -4.06 -30.53
CA PRO A 119 -10.61 -3.64 -30.29
C PRO A 119 -10.33 -2.26 -30.94
N LYS A 120 -9.67 -1.38 -30.21
CA LYS A 120 -9.32 -0.04 -30.69
C LYS A 120 -7.90 0.00 -31.23
N LEU A 121 -7.73 0.63 -32.38
CA LEU A 121 -6.44 0.76 -33.03
C LEU A 121 -5.49 1.65 -32.21
N VAL A 122 -4.32 1.11 -31.88
CA VAL A 122 -3.23 1.82 -31.20
C VAL A 122 -2.21 2.32 -32.22
N SER A 123 -1.85 1.50 -33.21
CA SER A 123 -0.91 1.84 -34.27
C SER A 123 -1.19 1.05 -35.53
N GLY A 124 -0.76 1.59 -36.68
CA GLY A 124 -1.03 0.98 -38.00
C GLY A 124 -2.41 1.33 -38.56
N ARG A 125 -3.09 0.34 -39.13
CA ARG A 125 -4.41 0.47 -39.72
C ARG A 125 -5.26 -0.78 -39.51
N MET A 126 -6.57 -0.66 -39.71
CA MET A 126 -7.48 -1.81 -39.73
C MET A 126 -7.29 -2.65 -41.00
N PRO A 127 -7.50 -4.00 -40.94
CA PRO A 127 -7.39 -4.91 -42.07
C PRO A 127 -8.40 -4.57 -43.15
N LYS A 128 -7.93 -4.56 -44.44
CA LYS A 128 -8.78 -4.38 -45.63
C LYS A 128 -8.90 -5.65 -46.44
N ASN A 129 -7.88 -6.51 -46.38
CA ASN A 129 -7.79 -7.73 -47.17
C ASN A 129 -7.79 -8.98 -46.24
N TYR A 130 -8.18 -10.13 -46.79
CA TYR A 130 -8.26 -11.38 -46.06
C TYR A 130 -6.90 -11.87 -45.48
N ASN A 131 -5.79 -11.47 -46.10
CA ASN A 131 -4.45 -11.85 -45.64
C ASN A 131 -3.88 -10.84 -44.60
N GLU A 132 -4.68 -9.91 -44.14
CA GLU A 132 -4.27 -8.91 -43.17
C GLU A 132 -4.88 -9.20 -41.80
N ILE A 133 -4.06 -9.08 -40.76
CA ILE A 133 -4.49 -9.27 -39.37
C ILE A 133 -4.02 -8.11 -38.49
N ILE A 134 -4.71 -7.93 -37.39
CA ILE A 134 -4.27 -7.06 -36.31
C ILE A 134 -4.03 -7.88 -35.04
N ILE A 135 -3.06 -7.46 -34.24
CA ILE A 135 -2.63 -8.15 -33.03
C ILE A 135 -2.97 -7.34 -31.79
N ASN A 136 -3.35 -8.03 -30.72
CA ASN A 136 -3.51 -7.39 -29.40
C ASN A 136 -2.14 -7.08 -28.80
N LYS A 137 -1.94 -5.83 -28.33
CA LYS A 137 -0.66 -5.33 -27.82
C LYS A 137 -0.19 -6.01 -26.51
N ASN A 138 -1.11 -6.53 -25.72
CA ASN A 138 -0.83 -6.96 -24.35
C ASN A 138 -0.50 -8.45 -24.21
N VAL A 139 -0.86 -9.26 -25.15
CA VAL A 139 -0.76 -10.73 -25.10
C VAL A 139 0.37 -11.29 -25.98
N ASP A 140 1.12 -10.44 -26.68
CA ASP A 140 2.27 -10.87 -27.49
C ASP A 140 3.53 -11.00 -26.63
N ASN A 141 3.55 -11.99 -25.75
CA ASN A 141 4.59 -12.14 -24.73
C ASN A 141 5.93 -12.69 -25.26
N THR A 142 5.93 -13.35 -26.39
CA THR A 142 7.11 -14.10 -26.88
C THR A 142 7.61 -13.65 -28.24
N SER A 143 6.79 -13.05 -29.05
CA SER A 143 7.10 -12.75 -30.45
C SER A 143 7.41 -11.30 -30.72
N ASN A 144 6.89 -10.35 -29.92
CA ASN A 144 7.04 -8.89 -30.13
C ASN A 144 6.79 -8.49 -31.60
N HIS A 145 5.71 -8.99 -32.18
CA HIS A 145 5.39 -8.75 -33.58
C HIS A 145 5.24 -7.27 -33.89
N LYS A 146 5.76 -6.87 -35.03
CA LYS A 146 5.71 -5.51 -35.55
C LYS A 146 4.78 -5.41 -36.74
N ILE A 147 4.32 -4.20 -37.02
CA ILE A 147 3.57 -3.92 -38.24
C ILE A 147 4.46 -4.24 -39.43
N GLY A 148 3.94 -5.04 -40.34
CA GLY A 148 4.64 -5.56 -41.51
C GLY A 148 5.17 -6.99 -41.38
N ASP A 149 5.19 -7.54 -40.18
CA ASP A 149 5.63 -8.93 -39.98
C ASP A 149 4.65 -9.91 -40.63
N LYS A 150 5.20 -10.99 -41.14
CA LYS A 150 4.45 -12.10 -41.75
C LYS A 150 4.34 -13.24 -40.77
N ILE A 151 3.12 -13.67 -40.51
CA ILE A 151 2.80 -14.77 -39.59
C ILE A 151 2.21 -15.91 -40.41
N ILE A 152 2.77 -17.10 -40.21
CA ILE A 152 2.29 -18.31 -40.89
C ILE A 152 1.60 -19.15 -39.82
N PHE A 153 0.31 -19.42 -40.00
CA PHE A 153 -0.42 -20.37 -39.20
C PHE A 153 -0.36 -21.75 -39.86
N GLU A 154 0.25 -22.69 -39.17
CA GLU A 154 0.27 -24.09 -39.56
C GLU A 154 -1.11 -24.73 -39.39
N SER A 155 -1.52 -25.57 -40.30
CA SER A 155 -2.81 -26.26 -40.24
C SER A 155 -4.04 -25.33 -40.17
N TYR A 156 -3.97 -24.15 -40.86
CA TYR A 156 -5.10 -23.24 -40.95
C TYR A 156 -6.29 -23.91 -41.67
N PRO A 157 -7.45 -24.07 -41.02
CA PRO A 157 -8.51 -24.98 -41.48
C PRO A 157 -9.34 -24.44 -42.66
N PHE A 158 -9.21 -23.17 -43.01
CA PHE A 158 -10.06 -22.51 -44.02
C PHE A 158 -9.33 -22.22 -45.32
N ASP A 159 -8.10 -22.68 -45.50
CA ASP A 159 -7.39 -22.60 -46.79
C ASP A 159 -7.48 -23.93 -47.53
N LEU A 160 -8.18 -23.94 -48.68
CA LEU A 160 -8.38 -25.13 -49.49
C LEU A 160 -7.13 -25.52 -50.29
N ASN A 161 -6.20 -24.60 -50.50
CA ASN A 161 -5.02 -24.79 -51.37
C ASN A 161 -3.72 -25.03 -50.61
N SER A 162 -3.66 -24.69 -49.32
CA SER A 162 -2.45 -24.80 -48.51
C SER A 162 -2.80 -25.05 -47.05
N LYS A 163 -2.06 -25.97 -46.40
CA LYS A 163 -2.21 -26.16 -44.94
C LYS A 163 -1.69 -24.97 -44.12
N ASN A 164 -0.80 -24.19 -44.72
CA ASN A 164 -0.17 -23.02 -44.05
C ASN A 164 -0.66 -21.74 -44.71
N LYS A 165 -1.20 -20.84 -43.90
CA LYS A 165 -1.68 -19.54 -44.35
C LYS A 165 -0.80 -18.41 -43.82
N GLU A 166 -0.29 -17.60 -44.73
CA GLU A 166 0.49 -16.41 -44.41
C GLU A 166 -0.43 -15.20 -44.24
N PHE A 167 -0.26 -14.49 -43.13
CA PHE A 167 -0.93 -13.23 -42.83
C PHE A 167 0.09 -12.14 -42.55
N THR A 168 -0.27 -10.91 -42.91
CA THR A 168 0.56 -9.72 -42.64
C THR A 168 -0.06 -8.92 -41.50
N VAL A 169 0.72 -8.59 -40.47
CA VAL A 169 0.30 -7.71 -39.36
C VAL A 169 0.22 -6.28 -39.88
N VAL A 170 -0.97 -5.69 -39.90
CA VAL A 170 -1.20 -4.32 -40.42
C VAL A 170 -1.51 -3.31 -39.32
N GLY A 171 -1.80 -3.76 -38.10
CA GLY A 171 -2.09 -2.90 -36.98
C GLY A 171 -1.96 -3.60 -35.64
N ILE A 172 -1.76 -2.80 -34.61
CA ILE A 172 -1.75 -3.21 -33.21
C ILE A 172 -2.97 -2.58 -32.54
N VAL A 173 -3.71 -3.38 -31.78
CA VAL A 173 -4.95 -2.98 -31.13
C VAL A 173 -4.91 -3.22 -29.64
N ASP A 174 -5.75 -2.48 -28.93
CA ASP A 174 -6.05 -2.63 -27.52
C ASP A 174 -7.47 -3.19 -27.33
N SER A 175 -7.63 -4.12 -26.39
CA SER A 175 -8.92 -4.70 -26.05
C SER A 175 -9.11 -4.75 -24.52
N PRO A 176 -10.29 -4.39 -24.02
CA PRO A 176 -10.54 -4.36 -22.56
C PRO A 176 -10.46 -5.74 -21.92
N LEU A 177 -10.75 -6.82 -22.66
CA LEU A 177 -10.69 -8.19 -22.17
C LEU A 177 -9.24 -8.70 -22.02
N TYR A 178 -8.28 -8.00 -22.60
CA TYR A 178 -6.85 -8.35 -22.63
C TYR A 178 -5.98 -7.17 -22.17
N SER A 179 -6.34 -6.58 -21.04
CA SER A 179 -5.63 -5.44 -20.46
C SER A 179 -4.41 -5.82 -19.62
N THR A 180 -4.15 -7.10 -19.41
CA THR A 180 -2.98 -7.60 -18.69
C THR A 180 -2.08 -8.44 -19.61
N MET A 181 -0.79 -8.47 -19.30
CA MET A 181 0.18 -9.34 -20.00
C MET A 181 0.11 -10.80 -19.52
N HIS A 182 -0.95 -11.19 -18.82
CA HIS A 182 -1.12 -12.57 -18.36
C HIS A 182 -1.83 -13.40 -19.43
N PRO A 183 -1.27 -14.57 -19.76
CA PRO A 183 -1.86 -15.43 -20.76
C PRO A 183 -3.21 -15.97 -20.31
N GLU A 184 -4.17 -16.03 -21.22
CA GLU A 184 -5.40 -16.79 -21.03
C GLU A 184 -5.18 -18.28 -21.29
N ARG A 185 -6.00 -19.11 -20.67
CA ARG A 185 -5.97 -20.55 -20.91
C ARG A 185 -6.46 -20.86 -22.32
N ALA A 186 -5.70 -21.66 -23.05
CA ALA A 186 -6.08 -22.10 -24.39
C ALA A 186 -7.22 -23.13 -24.32
N MET A 187 -8.18 -23.03 -25.24
CA MET A 187 -9.29 -23.98 -25.37
C MET A 187 -8.90 -25.12 -26.30
N ILE A 188 -8.15 -26.09 -25.79
CA ILE A 188 -7.69 -27.25 -26.53
C ILE A 188 -8.52 -28.53 -26.21
N LYS A 189 -8.55 -29.48 -27.15
CA LYS A 189 -9.26 -30.76 -26.95
C LYS A 189 -8.65 -31.60 -25.82
N ASP A 190 -7.32 -31.61 -25.70
CA ASP A 190 -6.63 -32.28 -24.60
C ASP A 190 -6.50 -31.37 -23.38
N ARG A 191 -7.39 -31.58 -22.44
CA ARG A 191 -7.52 -30.76 -21.20
C ARG A 191 -6.64 -31.27 -20.05
N SER A 192 -5.92 -32.38 -20.25
CA SER A 192 -5.00 -32.93 -19.25
C SER A 192 -3.77 -32.06 -19.02
N VAL A 193 -3.46 -31.15 -19.97
CA VAL A 193 -2.32 -30.23 -19.92
C VAL A 193 -2.83 -28.79 -19.95
N GLU A 194 -2.41 -28.01 -18.99
CA GLU A 194 -2.68 -26.56 -19.01
C GLU A 194 -1.82 -25.88 -20.07
N LYS A 195 -2.44 -25.36 -21.09
CA LYS A 195 -1.82 -24.55 -22.14
C LYS A 195 -2.38 -23.14 -22.12
N TYR A 196 -1.55 -22.18 -22.43
CA TYR A 196 -1.89 -20.77 -22.41
C TYR A 196 -1.77 -20.18 -23.82
N VAL A 197 -2.59 -19.17 -24.09
CA VAL A 197 -2.57 -18.41 -25.34
C VAL A 197 -1.37 -17.46 -25.33
N ASP A 198 -0.53 -17.57 -26.35
CA ASP A 198 0.66 -16.72 -26.50
C ASP A 198 0.36 -15.39 -27.19
N SER A 199 -0.49 -15.42 -28.22
CA SER A 199 -0.86 -14.23 -29.00
C SER A 199 -2.34 -14.23 -29.37
N ILE A 200 -2.92 -13.05 -29.54
CA ILE A 200 -4.32 -12.86 -29.92
C ILE A 200 -4.38 -12.03 -31.18
N TYR A 201 -5.02 -12.58 -32.20
CA TYR A 201 -5.18 -12.00 -33.51
C TYR A 201 -6.65 -11.77 -33.86
N TYR A 202 -6.93 -10.70 -34.59
CA TYR A 202 -8.26 -10.39 -35.07
C TYR A 202 -8.23 -10.35 -36.60
N ILE A 203 -9.14 -11.10 -37.20
CA ILE A 203 -9.41 -11.17 -38.63
C ILE A 203 -10.75 -10.48 -38.86
N SER A 204 -10.79 -9.50 -39.79
CA SER A 204 -12.02 -8.81 -40.12
C SER A 204 -12.95 -9.70 -40.93
N LEU A 205 -14.15 -9.98 -40.42
CA LEU A 205 -15.17 -10.74 -41.14
C LEU A 205 -15.51 -10.11 -42.49
N ASN A 206 -15.44 -8.79 -42.59
CA ASN A 206 -15.75 -8.05 -43.84
C ASN A 206 -14.70 -8.28 -44.93
N SER A 207 -13.51 -8.79 -44.56
CA SER A 207 -12.44 -9.11 -45.53
C SER A 207 -12.38 -10.59 -45.89
N VAL A 208 -13.12 -11.45 -45.17
CA VAL A 208 -13.15 -12.91 -45.37
C VAL A 208 -14.13 -13.24 -46.52
N PRO A 209 -13.76 -14.09 -47.47
CA PRO A 209 -14.65 -14.52 -48.56
C PRO A 209 -15.98 -15.11 -48.04
N GLU A 210 -17.09 -14.79 -48.66
CA GLU A 210 -18.44 -15.22 -48.27
C GLU A 210 -18.58 -16.75 -48.18
N MET A 211 -17.88 -17.48 -49.00
CA MET A 211 -17.83 -18.94 -48.95
C MET A 211 -17.25 -19.51 -47.66
N ILE A 212 -16.38 -18.73 -46.99
CA ILE A 212 -15.79 -19.11 -45.69
C ILE A 212 -16.69 -18.61 -44.57
N THR A 213 -17.13 -17.32 -44.62
CA THR A 213 -17.96 -16.71 -43.58
C THR A 213 -19.27 -17.46 -43.36
N SER A 214 -19.90 -17.97 -44.43
CA SER A 214 -21.13 -18.76 -44.35
C SER A 214 -20.96 -20.13 -43.67
N ARG A 215 -19.73 -20.62 -43.52
CA ARG A 215 -19.40 -21.89 -42.87
C ARG A 215 -18.80 -21.75 -41.48
N LEU A 216 -18.49 -20.52 -41.04
CA LEU A 216 -17.94 -20.28 -39.71
C LEU A 216 -19.01 -20.54 -38.65
N PRO A 217 -18.79 -21.43 -37.69
CA PRO A 217 -19.72 -21.63 -36.59
C PRO A 217 -19.69 -20.39 -35.66
N LYS A 218 -20.76 -20.08 -35.00
CA LYS A 218 -20.81 -19.06 -33.93
C LYS A 218 -20.32 -19.73 -32.64
N THR A 219 -19.05 -19.62 -32.28
CA THR A 219 -18.49 -20.27 -31.11
C THR A 219 -18.63 -19.44 -29.84
N ASP A 220 -18.69 -18.12 -29.99
CA ASP A 220 -18.73 -17.16 -28.88
C ASP A 220 -19.89 -16.18 -29.02
N ILE A 221 -20.48 -15.80 -27.88
CA ILE A 221 -21.47 -14.75 -27.79
C ILE A 221 -21.09 -13.80 -26.66
N TYR A 222 -20.95 -12.52 -26.97
CA TYR A 222 -20.87 -11.45 -25.98
C TYR A 222 -22.27 -10.98 -25.62
N VAL A 223 -22.56 -10.81 -24.32
CA VAL A 223 -23.85 -10.35 -23.82
C VAL A 223 -23.64 -9.17 -22.87
N THR A 224 -24.41 -8.10 -23.05
CA THR A 224 -24.44 -6.96 -22.12
C THR A 224 -25.74 -6.88 -21.36
N MET A 225 -25.71 -6.42 -20.11
CA MET A 225 -26.88 -6.17 -19.26
C MET A 225 -27.46 -4.77 -19.49
N LYS A 226 -28.80 -4.65 -19.47
CA LYS A 226 -29.52 -3.36 -19.52
C LYS A 226 -29.26 -2.52 -18.29
N ASN A 227 -29.47 -3.12 -17.12
CA ASN A 227 -29.31 -2.45 -15.83
C ASN A 227 -28.14 -3.10 -15.12
N LYS A 228 -27.14 -2.32 -14.80
CA LYS A 228 -25.96 -2.80 -14.08
C LYS A 228 -25.36 -1.71 -13.21
N HIS A 229 -24.84 -2.14 -12.07
CA HIS A 229 -24.00 -1.28 -11.25
C HIS A 229 -22.63 -1.06 -11.90
N VAL A 230 -21.83 -0.18 -11.29
CA VAL A 230 -20.49 0.13 -11.78
C VAL A 230 -19.60 -1.10 -11.69
N PHE A 231 -18.82 -1.38 -12.73
CA PHE A 231 -17.82 -2.44 -12.72
C PHE A 231 -16.97 -2.42 -11.45
N MET A 232 -16.57 -3.60 -10.96
CA MET A 232 -15.73 -3.78 -9.77
C MET A 232 -16.39 -3.35 -8.43
N THR A 233 -17.69 -3.28 -8.35
CA THR A 233 -18.44 -3.18 -7.09
C THR A 233 -18.98 -4.55 -6.68
N SER A 234 -19.25 -4.73 -5.38
CA SER A 234 -19.89 -5.97 -4.88
C SER A 234 -21.25 -6.19 -5.48
N GLU A 235 -22.00 -5.10 -5.66
CA GLU A 235 -23.34 -5.09 -6.27
C GLU A 235 -23.26 -5.59 -7.72
N TYR A 236 -22.29 -5.10 -8.49
CA TYR A 236 -22.07 -5.59 -9.85
C TYR A 236 -21.73 -7.08 -9.90
N GLN A 237 -20.90 -7.56 -8.96
CA GLN A 237 -20.54 -8.99 -8.90
C GLN A 237 -21.77 -9.87 -8.64
N GLU A 238 -22.62 -9.46 -7.72
CA GLU A 238 -23.85 -10.19 -7.40
C GLU A 238 -24.83 -10.16 -8.58
N GLU A 239 -25.03 -9.01 -9.22
CA GLU A 239 -25.88 -8.90 -10.41
C GLU A 239 -25.38 -9.74 -11.58
N SER A 240 -24.09 -9.67 -11.86
CA SER A 240 -23.46 -10.44 -12.93
C SER A 240 -23.57 -11.95 -12.68
N ALA A 241 -23.40 -12.41 -11.43
CA ALA A 241 -23.60 -13.80 -11.06
C ALA A 241 -25.07 -14.24 -11.20
N ASN A 242 -26.03 -13.42 -10.77
CA ASN A 242 -27.44 -13.69 -10.90
C ASN A 242 -27.86 -13.75 -12.39
N PHE A 243 -27.34 -12.85 -13.20
CA PHE A 243 -27.60 -12.84 -14.64
C PHE A 243 -26.98 -14.05 -15.35
N ALA A 244 -25.77 -14.45 -14.95
CA ALA A 244 -25.15 -15.69 -15.46
C ALA A 244 -25.99 -16.92 -15.11
N ASN A 245 -26.57 -16.98 -13.90
CA ASN A 245 -27.48 -18.06 -13.50
C ASN A 245 -28.77 -18.05 -14.33
N GLU A 246 -29.36 -16.90 -14.63
CA GLU A 246 -30.54 -16.77 -15.46
C GLU A 246 -30.31 -17.30 -16.88
N ILE A 247 -29.16 -16.89 -17.50
CA ILE A 247 -28.75 -17.40 -18.81
C ILE A 247 -28.48 -18.90 -18.76
N ALA A 248 -27.72 -19.38 -17.77
CA ALA A 248 -27.37 -20.78 -17.62
C ALA A 248 -28.63 -21.67 -17.48
N ASN A 249 -29.60 -21.23 -16.70
CA ASN A 249 -30.87 -21.93 -16.55
C ASN A 249 -31.66 -22.00 -17.87
N ALA A 250 -31.66 -20.93 -18.68
CA ALA A 250 -32.31 -20.91 -19.99
C ALA A 250 -31.66 -21.90 -20.98
N PHE A 251 -30.37 -22.18 -20.81
CA PHE A 251 -29.64 -23.15 -21.63
C PHE A 251 -29.53 -24.54 -20.98
N GLY A 252 -30.05 -24.74 -19.76
CA GLY A 252 -29.98 -26.01 -19.04
C GLY A 252 -28.56 -26.40 -18.62
N VAL A 253 -27.69 -25.40 -18.35
CA VAL A 253 -26.28 -25.56 -17.96
C VAL A 253 -26.00 -24.90 -16.60
N LYS A 254 -24.84 -25.19 -16.02
CA LYS A 254 -24.36 -24.46 -14.82
C LYS A 254 -23.46 -23.31 -15.24
N PRO A 255 -23.50 -22.16 -14.56
CA PRO A 255 -22.60 -21.05 -14.86
C PRO A 255 -21.16 -21.39 -14.47
N GLY A 256 -20.20 -20.76 -15.14
CA GLY A 256 -18.76 -20.92 -14.91
C GLY A 256 -18.06 -21.81 -15.93
N ALA A 257 -16.76 -21.94 -15.77
CA ALA A 257 -15.87 -22.71 -16.66
C ALA A 257 -15.90 -24.22 -16.35
N VAL A 258 -17.05 -24.81 -16.16
CA VAL A 258 -17.17 -26.28 -15.98
C VAL A 258 -16.97 -26.97 -17.32
N LEU A 259 -15.81 -27.57 -17.50
CA LEU A 259 -15.30 -27.98 -18.81
C LEU A 259 -15.80 -29.36 -19.31
N ASP A 260 -16.37 -30.21 -18.48
CA ASP A 260 -16.35 -31.62 -18.82
C ASP A 260 -17.63 -32.23 -19.42
N GLU A 261 -18.78 -31.56 -19.45
CA GLU A 261 -19.99 -32.16 -20.03
C GLU A 261 -21.03 -31.19 -20.60
N GLN A 262 -20.70 -29.87 -20.61
CA GLN A 262 -21.69 -28.89 -21.00
C GLN A 262 -21.45 -28.37 -22.43
N ARG A 263 -22.54 -28.30 -23.21
CA ARG A 263 -22.53 -27.72 -24.55
C ARG A 263 -22.12 -26.25 -24.54
N VAL A 264 -22.52 -25.51 -23.49
CA VAL A 264 -22.35 -24.06 -23.39
C VAL A 264 -21.72 -23.72 -22.05
N MET A 265 -20.69 -22.89 -22.08
CA MET A 265 -20.13 -22.23 -20.90
C MET A 265 -20.68 -20.81 -20.82
N VAL A 266 -21.11 -20.40 -19.62
CA VAL A 266 -21.59 -19.05 -19.33
C VAL A 266 -20.61 -18.43 -18.34
N LEU A 267 -19.78 -17.51 -18.83
CA LEU A 267 -18.65 -16.94 -18.09
C LEU A 267 -18.94 -15.48 -17.75
N THR A 268 -18.82 -15.12 -16.47
CA THR A 268 -18.82 -13.72 -16.03
C THR A 268 -17.44 -13.09 -16.26
N LEU A 269 -17.30 -11.80 -16.02
CA LEU A 269 -15.98 -11.16 -16.05
C LEU A 269 -15.01 -11.71 -14.98
N ASN A 270 -15.52 -12.38 -13.94
CA ASN A 270 -14.67 -13.00 -12.93
C ASN A 270 -13.83 -14.18 -13.48
N GLU A 271 -14.27 -14.80 -14.57
CA GLU A 271 -13.53 -15.83 -15.28
C GLU A 271 -12.58 -15.25 -16.35
N ASN A 272 -12.70 -13.93 -16.65
CA ASN A 272 -11.72 -13.27 -17.50
C ASN A 272 -10.45 -12.97 -16.70
N THR A 273 -9.30 -13.47 -17.17
CA THR A 273 -8.02 -13.38 -16.46
C THR A 273 -7.62 -11.95 -16.17
N SER A 274 -7.77 -11.04 -17.13
CA SER A 274 -7.39 -9.63 -16.94
C SER A 274 -8.23 -8.93 -15.88
N TYR A 275 -9.55 -9.10 -15.93
CA TYR A 275 -10.46 -8.51 -14.95
C TYR A 275 -10.27 -9.12 -13.56
N ALA A 276 -10.24 -10.44 -13.45
CA ALA A 276 -10.10 -11.14 -12.19
C ALA A 276 -8.80 -10.79 -11.46
N LEU A 277 -7.68 -10.78 -12.19
CA LEU A 277 -6.38 -10.40 -11.63
C LEU A 277 -6.39 -8.95 -11.13
N PHE A 278 -6.91 -8.00 -11.93
CA PHE A 278 -6.98 -6.61 -11.51
C PHE A 278 -7.90 -6.43 -10.30
N TYR A 279 -9.09 -7.05 -10.31
CA TYR A 279 -10.06 -6.98 -9.22
C TYR A 279 -9.47 -7.52 -7.91
N ASN A 280 -8.92 -8.72 -7.93
CA ASN A 280 -8.33 -9.36 -6.76
C ASN A 280 -7.12 -8.58 -6.23
N TYR A 281 -6.25 -8.11 -7.13
CA TYR A 281 -5.08 -7.32 -6.76
C TYR A 281 -5.47 -5.97 -6.16
N ASN A 282 -6.42 -5.28 -6.80
CA ASN A 282 -6.91 -3.99 -6.30
C ASN A 282 -7.53 -4.11 -4.92
N ASN A 283 -8.32 -5.17 -4.66
CA ASN A 283 -8.90 -5.43 -3.35
C ASN A 283 -7.83 -5.70 -2.28
N LYS A 284 -6.79 -6.47 -2.60
CA LYS A 284 -5.67 -6.71 -1.69
C LYS A 284 -4.92 -5.40 -1.34
N ILE A 285 -4.68 -4.55 -2.33
CA ILE A 285 -4.09 -3.22 -2.09
C ILE A 285 -5.03 -2.33 -1.27
N ALA A 286 -6.34 -2.40 -1.51
CA ALA A 286 -7.31 -1.65 -0.71
C ALA A 286 -7.23 -2.03 0.78
N ILE A 287 -7.11 -3.31 1.10
CA ILE A 287 -6.90 -3.80 2.48
C ILE A 287 -5.58 -3.26 3.06
N ILE A 288 -4.50 -3.36 2.29
CA ILE A 288 -3.19 -2.81 2.67
C ILE A 288 -3.29 -1.31 2.95
N SER A 289 -4.01 -0.56 2.11
CA SER A 289 -4.20 0.89 2.24
C SER A 289 -4.97 1.32 3.49
N VAL A 290 -5.64 0.39 4.17
CA VAL A 290 -6.30 0.62 5.47
C VAL A 290 -5.40 0.19 6.63
N ILE A 291 -4.80 -0.99 6.55
CA ILE A 291 -4.00 -1.57 7.64
C ILE A 291 -2.77 -0.71 7.95
N PHE A 292 -2.02 -0.29 6.93
CA PHE A 292 -0.81 0.50 7.14
C PHE A 292 -1.07 1.86 7.80
N PRO A 293 -2.01 2.69 7.33
CA PRO A 293 -2.35 3.92 8.03
C PRO A 293 -2.71 3.72 9.50
N ILE A 294 -3.45 2.67 9.84
CA ILE A 294 -3.78 2.36 11.24
C ILE A 294 -2.50 2.13 12.06
N LEU A 295 -1.57 1.32 11.55
CA LEU A 295 -0.29 1.08 12.23
C LEU A 295 0.51 2.38 12.40
N PHE A 296 0.58 3.22 11.36
CA PHE A 296 1.27 4.50 11.43
C PHE A 296 0.59 5.48 12.39
N ILE A 297 -0.75 5.52 12.44
CA ILE A 297 -1.52 6.35 13.38
C ILE A 297 -1.20 5.94 14.83
N VAL A 298 -1.14 4.65 15.12
CA VAL A 298 -0.80 4.16 16.47
C VAL A 298 0.60 4.58 16.88
N VAL A 299 1.61 4.35 16.02
CA VAL A 299 2.99 4.75 16.29
C VAL A 299 3.12 6.26 16.43
N CYS A 300 2.53 7.02 15.51
CA CYS A 300 2.50 8.47 15.53
C CYS A 300 1.82 9.01 16.80
N GLY A 301 0.68 8.43 17.20
CA GLY A 301 -0.05 8.79 18.41
C GLY A 301 0.77 8.60 19.68
N LEU A 302 1.52 7.48 19.79
CA LEU A 302 2.43 7.26 20.91
C LEU A 302 3.51 8.34 21.00
N VAL A 303 4.10 8.71 19.86
CA VAL A 303 5.14 9.74 19.83
C VAL A 303 4.57 11.13 20.12
N LEU A 304 3.42 11.46 19.54
CA LEU A 304 2.67 12.69 19.84
C LEU A 304 2.38 12.84 21.33
N TYR A 305 1.92 11.74 21.96
CA TYR A 305 1.67 11.71 23.40
C TYR A 305 2.95 11.98 24.21
N LEU A 306 4.06 11.36 23.84
CA LEU A 306 5.34 11.59 24.51
C LEU A 306 5.83 13.03 24.35
N ILE A 307 5.82 13.57 23.12
CA ILE A 307 6.26 14.95 22.83
C ILE A 307 5.40 15.97 23.61
N THR A 308 4.06 15.80 23.57
CA THR A 308 3.13 16.72 24.22
C THR A 308 3.23 16.65 25.74
N THR A 309 3.28 15.45 26.32
CA THR A 309 3.46 15.27 27.78
C THR A 309 4.75 15.91 28.25
N ARG A 310 5.80 15.78 27.45
CA ARG A 310 7.11 16.34 27.78
C ARG A 310 7.14 17.86 27.67
N LEU A 311 6.56 18.39 26.60
CA LEU A 311 6.45 19.86 26.42
C LEU A 311 5.78 20.51 27.63
N ILE A 312 4.67 19.93 28.10
CA ILE A 312 3.94 20.46 29.26
C ILE A 312 4.73 20.27 30.56
N ALA A 313 5.45 19.15 30.70
CA ALA A 313 6.30 18.92 31.86
C ALA A 313 7.48 19.92 31.95
N ASP A 314 8.09 20.26 30.83
CA ASP A 314 9.18 21.24 30.78
C ASP A 314 8.71 22.66 31.06
N GLU A 315 7.46 22.98 30.73
CA GLU A 315 6.85 24.30 30.94
C GLU A 315 6.03 24.39 32.25
N ARG A 316 6.14 23.39 33.16
CA ARG A 316 5.39 23.38 34.44
C ARG A 316 5.48 24.71 35.24
N PRO A 317 6.66 25.31 35.45
CA PRO A 317 6.74 26.57 36.19
C PRO A 317 5.99 27.71 35.47
N MET A 318 6.05 27.73 34.13
CA MET A 318 5.35 28.72 33.31
C MET A 318 3.83 28.51 33.36
N VAL A 319 3.36 27.25 33.33
CA VAL A 319 1.94 26.91 33.51
C VAL A 319 1.44 27.35 34.88
N ALA A 320 2.23 27.10 35.93
CA ALA A 320 1.92 27.56 37.31
C ALA A 320 1.82 29.09 37.41
N CYS A 321 2.76 29.79 36.78
CA CYS A 321 2.76 31.26 36.72
C CYS A 321 1.50 31.80 36.03
N TYR A 322 1.13 31.28 34.87
CA TYR A 322 -0.11 31.67 34.18
C TYR A 322 -1.35 31.39 35.04
N TYR A 323 -1.39 30.25 35.71
CA TYR A 323 -2.52 29.88 36.56
C TYR A 323 -2.61 30.78 37.80
N SER A 324 -1.48 31.15 38.43
CA SER A 324 -1.42 32.09 39.54
C SER A 324 -1.78 33.53 39.14
N LEU A 325 -1.54 33.93 37.90
CA LEU A 325 -1.94 35.21 37.32
C LEU A 325 -3.41 35.25 36.87
N GLY A 326 -4.19 34.18 37.14
CA GLY A 326 -5.62 34.12 36.85
C GLY A 326 -5.99 33.63 35.46
N ALA A 327 -5.03 33.07 34.67
CA ALA A 327 -5.36 32.49 33.39
C ALA A 327 -6.27 31.26 33.56
N SER A 328 -7.35 31.20 32.81
CA SER A 328 -8.28 30.08 32.85
C SER A 328 -7.62 28.76 32.33
N LYS A 329 -8.07 27.63 32.87
CA LYS A 329 -7.61 26.31 32.39
C LYS A 329 -7.80 26.12 30.88
N LYS A 330 -8.89 26.70 30.32
CA LYS A 330 -9.16 26.68 28.87
C LYS A 330 -8.11 27.47 28.08
N MET A 331 -7.72 28.64 28.60
CA MET A 331 -6.71 29.48 27.94
C MET A 331 -5.35 28.79 27.89
N ILE A 332 -4.93 28.14 28.98
CA ILE A 332 -3.69 27.35 29.01
C ILE A 332 -3.78 26.17 28.04
N ALA A 333 -4.94 25.48 27.97
CA ALA A 333 -5.14 24.37 27.02
C ALA A 333 -5.03 24.83 25.57
N ILE A 334 -5.58 25.98 25.21
CA ILE A 334 -5.50 26.55 23.85
C ILE A 334 -4.04 26.77 23.41
N LYS A 335 -3.15 27.18 24.30
CA LYS A 335 -1.73 27.35 23.98
C LYS A 335 -1.11 26.06 23.45
N TYR A 336 -1.31 24.96 24.16
CA TYR A 336 -0.75 23.64 23.77
C TYR A 336 -1.50 23.01 22.60
N LEU A 337 -2.81 23.28 22.49
CA LEU A 337 -3.59 22.88 21.32
C LEU A 337 -3.07 23.55 20.04
N VAL A 338 -2.85 24.86 20.07
CA VAL A 338 -2.31 25.57 18.89
C VAL A 338 -0.94 25.03 18.51
N TYR A 339 -0.06 24.73 19.48
CA TYR A 339 1.24 24.12 19.21
C TYR A 339 1.12 22.75 18.56
N SER A 340 0.35 21.84 19.17
CA SER A 340 0.26 20.45 18.74
C SER A 340 -0.55 20.30 17.45
N VAL A 341 -1.70 20.95 17.36
CA VAL A 341 -2.60 20.86 16.21
C VAL A 341 -2.02 21.54 14.97
N SER A 342 -1.36 22.71 15.13
CA SER A 342 -0.73 23.37 13.98
C SER A 342 0.38 22.53 13.36
N SER A 343 1.23 21.91 14.18
CA SER A 343 2.28 21.00 13.66
C SER A 343 1.67 19.77 12.97
N THR A 344 0.58 19.23 13.51
CA THR A 344 -0.12 18.07 12.91
C THR A 344 -0.80 18.44 11.59
N ILE A 345 -1.46 19.61 11.50
CA ILE A 345 -2.09 20.09 10.27
C ILE A 345 -1.03 20.33 9.18
N ILE A 346 0.07 21.01 9.51
CA ILE A 346 1.15 21.26 8.55
C ILE A 346 1.73 19.92 8.05
N GLY A 347 1.97 18.98 8.98
CA GLY A 347 2.44 17.64 8.63
C GLY A 347 1.45 16.87 7.76
N ALA A 348 0.16 16.94 8.08
CA ALA A 348 -0.89 16.26 7.30
C ALA A 348 -1.00 16.80 5.88
N ILE A 349 -1.02 18.13 5.71
CA ILE A 349 -1.08 18.76 4.39
C ILE A 349 0.18 18.43 3.58
N GLY A 350 1.37 18.61 4.17
CA GLY A 350 2.63 18.27 3.50
C GLY A 350 2.73 16.79 3.14
N GLY A 351 2.27 15.90 4.03
CA GLY A 351 2.23 14.46 3.80
C GLY A 351 1.28 14.05 2.69
N TYR A 352 0.11 14.68 2.63
CA TYR A 352 -0.86 14.42 1.56
C TYR A 352 -0.28 14.71 0.18
N PHE A 353 0.28 15.90 -0.02
CA PHE A 353 0.89 16.26 -1.31
C PHE A 353 2.13 15.44 -1.64
N LEU A 354 2.97 15.14 -0.65
CA LEU A 354 4.14 14.27 -0.83
C LEU A 354 3.71 12.86 -1.25
N GLY A 355 2.70 12.29 -0.61
CA GLY A 355 2.19 10.95 -0.93
C GLY A 355 1.61 10.87 -2.34
N ILE A 356 0.78 11.84 -2.73
CA ILE A 356 0.22 11.90 -4.10
C ILE A 356 1.32 12.08 -5.13
N GLY A 357 2.34 12.91 -4.87
CA GLY A 357 3.45 13.12 -5.79
C GLY A 357 4.36 11.90 -5.98
N LEU A 358 4.48 11.05 -4.97
CA LEU A 358 5.30 9.82 -5.04
C LEU A 358 4.67 8.75 -5.93
N VAL A 359 3.34 8.66 -5.99
CA VAL A 359 2.64 7.59 -6.72
C VAL A 359 2.93 7.60 -8.21
N PRO A 360 2.79 8.72 -8.93
CA PRO A 360 3.11 8.76 -10.36
C PRO A 360 4.59 8.44 -10.64
N ALA A 361 5.49 8.90 -9.78
CA ALA A 361 6.93 8.73 -9.98
C ALA A 361 7.40 7.28 -9.84
N VAL A 362 6.79 6.52 -8.92
CA VAL A 362 7.30 5.20 -8.52
C VAL A 362 6.36 4.08 -8.94
N PHE A 363 5.06 4.23 -8.69
CA PHE A 363 4.09 3.15 -8.91
C PHE A 363 3.57 3.06 -10.34
N TYR A 364 3.45 4.19 -11.06
CA TYR A 364 2.89 4.20 -12.41
C TYR A 364 3.64 3.24 -13.35
N LYS A 365 4.98 3.31 -13.34
CA LYS A 365 5.81 2.45 -14.18
C LYS A 365 5.61 0.96 -13.87
N SER A 366 5.48 0.64 -12.59
CA SER A 366 5.30 -0.74 -12.13
C SER A 366 3.91 -1.26 -12.48
N TYR A 367 2.86 -0.46 -12.29
CA TYR A 367 1.49 -0.82 -12.67
C TYR A 367 1.34 -0.97 -14.19
N ASN A 368 1.90 -0.03 -14.95
CA ASN A 368 1.82 -0.06 -16.41
C ASN A 368 2.57 -1.26 -17.04
N ALA A 369 3.51 -1.85 -16.31
CA ALA A 369 4.18 -3.08 -16.75
C ALA A 369 3.31 -4.34 -16.62
N VAL A 370 2.23 -4.30 -15.84
CA VAL A 370 1.32 -5.44 -15.61
C VAL A 370 -0.05 -5.18 -16.23
N TYR A 371 -0.57 -3.99 -16.02
CA TYR A 371 -1.87 -3.55 -16.53
C TYR A 371 -1.63 -2.39 -17.48
N ASP A 372 -2.12 -2.52 -18.69
CA ASP A 372 -2.05 -1.45 -19.66
C ASP A 372 -3.00 -0.31 -19.26
N MET A 373 -2.48 0.56 -18.45
CA MET A 373 -3.15 1.78 -18.05
C MET A 373 -2.85 2.83 -19.12
N ASN A 374 -3.82 3.21 -19.91
CA ASN A 374 -3.69 4.23 -20.96
C ASN A 374 -3.38 5.63 -20.41
N GLY A 375 -2.30 5.77 -19.66
CA GLY A 375 -1.83 6.99 -19.04
C GLY A 375 -1.98 7.02 -17.50
N ILE A 376 -1.40 8.06 -16.89
CA ILE A 376 -1.59 8.36 -15.47
C ILE A 376 -3.05 8.76 -15.25
N PRO A 377 -3.72 8.28 -14.19
CA PRO A 377 -5.09 8.71 -13.89
C PRO A 377 -5.22 10.22 -13.86
N ASP A 378 -6.23 10.76 -14.53
CA ASP A 378 -6.47 12.21 -14.62
C ASP A 378 -6.72 12.84 -13.22
N GLN A 379 -7.28 12.07 -12.31
CA GLN A 379 -7.57 12.50 -10.95
C GLN A 379 -6.71 11.74 -9.95
N LEU A 380 -5.71 12.44 -9.42
CA LEU A 380 -4.88 11.95 -8.32
C LEU A 380 -5.57 12.27 -6.99
N ASN A 381 -6.41 11.37 -6.52
CA ASN A 381 -7.13 11.53 -5.26
C ASN A 381 -6.85 10.38 -4.29
N SER A 382 -6.64 10.71 -3.03
CA SER A 382 -6.44 9.73 -1.96
C SER A 382 -7.38 9.99 -0.79
N PRO A 383 -8.58 9.43 -0.80
CA PRO A 383 -9.50 9.55 0.33
C PRO A 383 -8.87 9.08 1.64
N MET A 384 -8.07 8.01 1.60
CA MET A 384 -7.43 7.44 2.79
C MET A 384 -6.38 8.39 3.39
N GLY A 385 -5.67 9.16 2.56
CA GLY A 385 -4.75 10.20 3.04
C GLY A 385 -5.48 11.31 3.80
N VAL A 386 -6.63 11.76 3.29
CA VAL A 386 -7.47 12.77 3.95
C VAL A 386 -8.02 12.23 5.28
N ILE A 387 -8.58 11.03 5.28
CA ILE A 387 -9.11 10.37 6.49
C ILE A 387 -8.01 10.24 7.54
N THR A 388 -6.82 9.76 7.16
CA THR A 388 -5.67 9.63 8.07
C THR A 388 -5.23 10.97 8.64
N GLY A 389 -5.18 12.02 7.83
CA GLY A 389 -4.87 13.38 8.27
C GLY A 389 -5.87 13.90 9.32
N ILE A 390 -7.17 13.74 9.07
CA ILE A 390 -8.24 14.13 10.01
C ILE A 390 -8.14 13.32 11.32
N LEU A 391 -7.94 11.99 11.22
CA LEU A 391 -7.78 11.13 12.40
C LEU A 391 -6.58 11.55 13.26
N LEU A 392 -5.43 11.84 12.65
CA LEU A 392 -4.25 12.30 13.39
C LEU A 392 -4.47 13.67 14.04
N VAL A 393 -5.20 14.58 13.41
CA VAL A 393 -5.59 15.85 14.04
C VAL A 393 -6.49 15.58 15.24
N MET A 394 -7.49 14.73 15.14
CA MET A 394 -8.36 14.35 16.26
C MET A 394 -7.56 13.69 17.40
N VAL A 395 -6.66 12.77 17.07
CA VAL A 395 -5.75 12.14 18.04
C VAL A 395 -4.88 13.18 18.74
N SER A 396 -4.31 14.13 17.99
CA SER A 396 -3.49 15.22 18.54
C SER A 396 -4.28 16.10 19.51
N VAL A 397 -5.52 16.47 19.16
CA VAL A 397 -6.44 17.22 20.04
C VAL A 397 -6.73 16.44 21.32
N ALA A 398 -7.12 15.18 21.20
CA ALA A 398 -7.46 14.33 22.34
C ALA A 398 -6.25 14.15 23.29
N ILE A 399 -5.08 13.83 22.75
CA ILE A 399 -3.84 13.71 23.52
C ILE A 399 -3.51 15.00 24.27
N THR A 400 -3.59 16.14 23.59
CA THR A 400 -3.27 17.43 24.18
C THR A 400 -4.22 17.79 25.31
N LEU A 401 -5.53 17.59 25.11
CA LEU A 401 -6.54 17.84 26.15
C LEU A 401 -6.35 16.94 27.37
N ILE A 402 -6.13 15.64 27.17
CA ILE A 402 -5.88 14.69 28.26
C ILE A 402 -4.64 15.10 29.04
N THR A 403 -3.54 15.43 28.35
CA THR A 403 -2.27 15.74 28.99
C THR A 403 -2.33 17.06 29.76
N VAL A 404 -2.98 18.09 29.19
CA VAL A 404 -3.20 19.39 29.86
C VAL A 404 -4.10 19.20 31.08
N LYS A 405 -5.20 18.44 30.95
CA LYS A 405 -6.10 18.14 32.09
C LYS A 405 -5.33 17.46 33.23
N MET A 406 -4.46 16.52 32.93
CA MET A 406 -3.61 15.86 33.91
C MET A 406 -2.62 16.82 34.57
N ALA A 407 -2.02 17.73 33.83
CA ALA A 407 -1.10 18.72 34.36
C ALA A 407 -1.81 19.75 35.26
N LEU A 408 -2.99 20.24 34.85
CA LEU A 408 -3.77 21.23 35.58
C LEU A 408 -4.60 20.66 36.74
N SER A 409 -4.53 19.35 37.00
CA SER A 409 -5.11 18.75 38.20
C SER A 409 -4.25 18.96 39.46
N GLU A 410 -2.97 19.30 39.27
CA GLU A 410 -2.06 19.62 40.39
C GLU A 410 -2.27 21.09 40.84
N VAL A 411 -2.05 21.35 42.12
CA VAL A 411 -2.18 22.72 42.71
C VAL A 411 -1.05 23.63 42.19
N PRO A 412 -1.28 24.94 41.89
CA PRO A 412 -0.24 25.83 41.36
C PRO A 412 1.06 25.86 42.16
N ALA A 413 0.96 25.84 43.49
CA ALA A 413 2.12 25.82 44.36
C ALA A 413 3.01 24.58 44.16
N SER A 414 2.39 23.40 43.93
CA SER A 414 3.13 22.15 43.63
C SER A 414 3.71 22.13 42.21
N LEU A 415 3.13 22.90 41.32
CA LEU A 415 3.64 23.06 39.95
C LEU A 415 4.90 23.94 39.88
N MET A 416 5.05 24.91 40.80
CA MET A 416 6.25 25.76 40.92
C MET A 416 7.44 25.03 41.52
N GLN A 417 7.20 24.03 42.35
CA GLN A 417 8.29 23.27 42.96
C GLN A 417 8.85 22.23 42.01
N ALA A 418 10.18 22.12 41.98
CA ALA A 418 10.84 21.00 41.25
C ALA A 418 10.41 19.67 41.89
N LYS A 419 9.92 18.74 41.08
CA LYS A 419 9.59 17.40 41.59
C LYS A 419 10.84 16.77 42.22
N ALA A 420 10.74 16.43 43.50
CA ALA A 420 11.80 15.69 44.19
C ALA A 420 12.11 14.39 43.44
N PRO A 421 13.38 14.03 43.29
CA PRO A 421 13.77 12.77 42.67
C PRO A 421 13.09 11.61 43.40
N LYS A 422 12.48 10.69 42.67
CA LYS A 422 11.90 9.50 43.30
C LYS A 422 12.98 8.69 43.95
N PRO A 423 12.78 8.21 45.21
CA PRO A 423 13.78 7.39 45.89
C PRO A 423 14.05 6.11 45.08
N GLY A 424 15.33 5.76 44.98
CA GLY A 424 15.77 4.58 44.23
C GLY A 424 15.25 3.30 44.90
N LYS A 425 14.40 2.54 44.19
CA LYS A 425 13.99 1.19 44.62
C LYS A 425 14.90 0.16 43.93
N LYS A 426 15.18 -0.95 44.63
CA LYS A 426 15.88 -2.09 44.03
C LYS A 426 15.14 -2.57 42.79
N ILE A 427 15.84 -2.76 41.71
CA ILE A 427 15.28 -3.26 40.43
C ILE A 427 15.28 -4.80 40.41
N TRP A 428 14.39 -5.39 39.61
CA TRP A 428 14.26 -6.85 39.52
C TRP A 428 15.59 -7.52 39.07
N LEU A 429 16.38 -6.86 38.18
CA LEU A 429 17.68 -7.38 37.75
C LEU A 429 18.71 -7.51 38.91
N GLU A 430 18.58 -6.73 39.98
CA GLU A 430 19.46 -6.84 41.15
C GLU A 430 19.27 -8.14 41.90
N LYS A 431 18.12 -8.82 41.73
CA LYS A 431 17.86 -10.13 42.33
C LYS A 431 18.62 -11.26 41.63
N ILE A 432 19.08 -11.03 40.38
CA ILE A 432 19.87 -11.98 39.61
C ILE A 432 21.35 -11.69 39.85
N GLY A 433 21.89 -12.10 41.00
CA GLY A 433 23.24 -11.75 41.47
C GLY A 433 24.35 -12.14 40.51
N PHE A 434 24.23 -13.27 39.81
CA PHE A 434 25.21 -13.71 38.83
C PHE A 434 25.38 -12.71 37.64
N LEU A 435 24.28 -12.17 37.12
CA LEU A 435 24.31 -11.20 36.02
C LEU A 435 24.70 -9.82 36.52
N TRP A 436 24.14 -9.41 37.69
CA TRP A 436 24.35 -8.09 38.23
C TRP A 436 25.81 -7.84 38.64
N ASN A 437 26.49 -8.81 39.21
CA ASN A 437 27.88 -8.67 39.67
C ASN A 437 28.87 -8.48 38.51
N ARG A 438 28.57 -8.97 37.30
CA ARG A 438 29.41 -8.82 36.10
C ARG A 438 29.29 -7.46 35.44
N PHE A 439 28.25 -6.68 35.72
CA PHE A 439 28.08 -5.37 35.11
C PHE A 439 29.01 -4.33 35.73
N SER A 440 29.61 -3.46 34.89
CA SER A 440 30.35 -2.27 35.32
C SER A 440 29.41 -1.30 36.04
N PHE A 441 29.97 -0.44 36.91
CA PHE A 441 29.21 0.56 37.66
C PHE A 441 28.35 1.42 36.70
N SER A 442 28.91 1.78 35.56
CA SER A 442 28.28 2.60 34.53
C SER A 442 27.01 1.93 33.95
N ILE A 443 27.04 0.60 33.69
CA ILE A 443 25.89 -0.16 33.21
C ILE A 443 24.84 -0.30 34.32
N LYS A 444 25.27 -0.58 35.56
CA LYS A 444 24.37 -0.64 36.73
C LYS A 444 23.60 0.66 36.93
N SER A 445 24.29 1.79 36.83
CA SER A 445 23.68 3.12 36.93
C SER A 445 22.65 3.36 35.83
N SER A 446 22.99 3.05 34.57
CA SER A 446 22.07 3.19 33.44
C SER A 446 20.81 2.33 33.60
N LEU A 447 20.96 1.07 33.99
CA LEU A 447 19.81 0.17 34.21
C LEU A 447 18.90 0.67 35.35
N ARG A 448 19.47 1.13 36.47
CA ARG A 448 18.68 1.73 37.56
C ARG A 448 17.90 2.94 37.08
N ASN A 449 18.50 3.80 36.25
CA ASN A 449 17.84 4.96 35.68
C ASN A 449 16.68 4.59 34.75
N ILE A 450 16.88 3.62 33.86
CA ILE A 450 15.85 3.11 32.95
C ILE A 450 14.60 2.67 33.73
N PHE A 451 14.77 1.85 34.76
CA PHE A 451 13.65 1.32 35.56
C PHE A 451 13.06 2.32 36.57
N ARG A 452 13.74 3.42 36.86
CA ARG A 452 13.21 4.49 37.71
C ARG A 452 11.99 5.17 37.08
N ASN A 453 11.97 5.32 35.75
CA ASN A 453 10.93 6.00 34.98
C ASN A 453 10.08 5.01 34.16
N LYS A 454 9.38 4.10 34.85
CA LYS A 454 8.60 3.01 34.21
C LYS A 454 7.67 3.47 33.10
N LYS A 455 6.98 4.63 33.28
CA LYS A 455 6.06 5.17 32.29
C LYS A 455 6.78 5.50 30.98
N ASN A 456 7.91 6.20 31.06
CA ASN A 456 8.71 6.54 29.88
C ASN A 456 9.32 5.28 29.23
N LEU A 457 9.78 4.33 30.06
CA LEU A 457 10.28 3.04 29.58
C LEU A 457 9.24 2.30 28.73
N ILE A 458 8.03 2.13 29.25
CA ILE A 458 6.94 1.43 28.55
C ILE A 458 6.62 2.13 27.21
N LEU A 459 6.45 3.45 27.24
CA LEU A 459 6.10 4.20 26.05
C LEU A 459 7.20 4.17 24.99
N THR A 460 8.47 4.30 25.43
CA THR A 460 9.63 4.17 24.53
C THR A 460 9.69 2.76 23.92
N THR A 461 9.53 1.74 24.74
CA THR A 461 9.51 0.35 24.28
C THR A 461 8.39 0.10 23.26
N LEU A 462 7.16 0.58 23.52
CA LEU A 462 6.04 0.45 22.59
C LEU A 462 6.30 1.18 21.26
N SER A 463 6.89 2.38 21.33
CA SER A 463 7.23 3.14 20.11
C SER A 463 8.30 2.43 19.27
N VAL A 464 9.30 1.84 19.90
CA VAL A 464 10.34 1.04 19.22
C VAL A 464 9.74 -0.24 18.63
N ILE A 465 8.88 -0.95 19.38
CA ILE A 465 8.15 -2.12 18.87
C ILE A 465 7.35 -1.76 17.62
N GLY A 466 6.63 -0.62 17.65
CA GLY A 466 5.92 -0.12 16.48
C GLY A 466 6.83 0.07 15.25
N SER A 467 8.03 0.61 15.45
CA SER A 467 9.02 0.76 14.38
C SER A 467 9.49 -0.60 13.84
N VAL A 468 9.72 -1.59 14.72
CA VAL A 468 10.08 -2.96 14.30
C VAL A 468 8.96 -3.59 13.46
N ILE A 469 7.71 -3.44 13.89
CA ILE A 469 6.55 -3.96 13.16
C ILE A 469 6.52 -3.42 11.73
N LEU A 470 6.67 -2.11 11.55
CA LEU A 470 6.63 -1.48 10.23
C LEU A 470 7.75 -1.98 9.30
N VAL A 471 8.98 -2.06 9.80
CA VAL A 471 10.12 -2.53 9.01
C VAL A 471 9.99 -4.02 8.68
N PHE A 472 9.58 -4.83 9.66
CA PHE A 472 9.44 -6.28 9.49
C PHE A 472 8.34 -6.65 8.49
N ILE A 473 7.19 -5.97 8.55
CA ILE A 473 6.10 -6.18 7.57
C ILE A 473 6.59 -5.85 6.16
N GLY A 474 7.34 -4.76 5.99
CA GLY A 474 7.92 -4.40 4.70
C GLY A 474 8.77 -5.53 4.12
N PHE A 475 9.72 -6.09 4.86
CA PHE A 475 10.53 -7.22 4.41
C PHE A 475 9.72 -8.50 4.21
N SER A 476 8.70 -8.73 5.04
CA SER A 476 7.84 -9.90 4.90
C SER A 476 7.02 -9.87 3.63
N LEU A 477 6.52 -8.69 3.23
CA LEU A 477 5.84 -8.49 1.94
C LEU A 477 6.78 -8.70 0.75
N ASP A 478 8.04 -8.25 0.84
CA ASP A 478 9.04 -8.51 -0.20
C ASP A 478 9.30 -10.02 -0.37
N ASN A 479 9.46 -10.75 0.72
CA ASN A 479 9.66 -12.18 0.67
C ASN A 479 8.43 -12.92 0.12
N ALA A 480 7.23 -12.51 0.51
CA ALA A 480 5.99 -13.04 -0.02
C ALA A 480 5.88 -12.79 -1.53
N ALA A 481 6.21 -11.58 -1.98
CA ALA A 481 6.26 -11.24 -3.41
C ALA A 481 7.24 -12.12 -4.18
N ARG A 482 8.45 -12.30 -3.65
CA ARG A 482 9.50 -13.15 -4.29
C ARG A 482 9.12 -14.61 -4.33
N SER A 483 8.39 -15.13 -3.36
CA SER A 483 7.92 -16.53 -3.37
C SER A 483 6.92 -16.83 -4.49
N MET A 484 6.30 -15.79 -5.06
CA MET A 484 5.37 -15.93 -6.19
C MET A 484 6.07 -15.93 -7.56
N THR A 485 7.34 -15.53 -7.63
CA THR A 485 8.07 -15.47 -8.91
C THR A 485 8.33 -16.81 -9.56
N ASP A 486 8.21 -17.89 -8.81
CA ASP A 486 8.40 -19.26 -9.32
C ASP A 486 7.28 -19.68 -10.29
N VAL A 487 6.15 -19.00 -10.26
CA VAL A 487 5.05 -19.18 -11.21
C VAL A 487 5.11 -18.07 -12.26
N PRO A 488 5.35 -18.40 -13.55
CA PRO A 488 5.51 -17.39 -14.61
C PRO A 488 4.37 -16.38 -14.68
N MET A 489 3.15 -16.83 -14.44
CA MET A 489 1.92 -16.02 -14.40
C MET A 489 1.98 -14.90 -13.36
N TYR A 490 2.65 -15.10 -12.22
CA TYR A 490 2.71 -14.12 -11.14
C TYR A 490 3.98 -13.26 -11.11
N LYS A 491 4.91 -13.48 -12.05
CA LYS A 491 6.20 -12.77 -12.08
C LYS A 491 6.05 -11.25 -12.11
N ASN A 492 5.18 -10.75 -12.96
CA ASN A 492 4.93 -9.30 -13.08
C ASN A 492 4.20 -8.76 -11.85
N LEU A 493 3.25 -9.53 -11.31
CA LEU A 493 2.54 -9.20 -10.08
C LEU A 493 3.51 -9.13 -8.87
N ALA A 494 4.42 -10.09 -8.77
CA ALA A 494 5.47 -10.12 -7.77
C ALA A 494 6.39 -8.89 -7.85
N SER A 495 6.72 -8.40 -9.05
CA SER A 495 7.50 -7.18 -9.24
C SER A 495 6.79 -5.95 -8.68
N ASN A 496 5.48 -5.83 -8.88
CA ASN A 496 4.68 -4.73 -8.32
C ASN A 496 4.64 -4.77 -6.79
N MET A 497 4.42 -5.96 -6.23
CA MET A 497 4.44 -6.16 -4.79
C MET A 497 5.83 -5.88 -4.20
N GLY A 498 6.90 -6.23 -4.89
CA GLY A 498 8.27 -5.90 -4.50
C GLY A 498 8.52 -4.38 -4.44
N THR A 499 7.98 -3.61 -5.41
CA THR A 499 8.05 -2.14 -5.40
C THR A 499 7.30 -1.56 -4.21
N LEU A 500 6.10 -2.05 -3.93
CA LEU A 500 5.28 -1.67 -2.78
C LEU A 500 6.02 -1.94 -1.46
N SER A 501 6.56 -3.13 -1.32
CA SER A 501 7.37 -3.56 -0.18
C SER A 501 8.57 -2.65 0.06
N THR A 502 9.33 -2.34 -0.99
CA THR A 502 10.50 -1.44 -0.90
C THR A 502 10.12 -0.08 -0.34
N ILE A 503 8.98 0.49 -0.78
CA ILE A 503 8.47 1.76 -0.28
C ILE A 503 8.10 1.65 1.20
N VAL A 504 7.39 0.60 1.59
CA VAL A 504 7.02 0.35 2.99
C VAL A 504 8.27 0.23 3.88
N VAL A 505 9.30 -0.49 3.43
CA VAL A 505 10.58 -0.60 4.15
C VAL A 505 11.24 0.77 4.31
N LEU A 506 11.32 1.57 3.25
CA LEU A 506 11.91 2.91 3.30
C LEU A 506 11.16 3.83 4.28
N PHE A 507 9.83 3.86 4.18
CA PHE A 507 9.02 4.65 5.11
C PHE A 507 9.15 4.14 6.56
N GLY A 508 9.17 2.83 6.77
CA GLY A 508 9.41 2.22 8.07
C GLY A 508 10.76 2.59 8.66
N LEU A 509 11.82 2.61 7.83
CA LEU A 509 13.16 3.03 8.21
C LEU A 509 13.18 4.52 8.61
N PHE A 510 12.64 5.41 7.77
CA PHE A 510 12.57 6.84 8.10
C PHE A 510 11.76 7.08 9.37
N MET A 511 10.63 6.40 9.52
CA MET A 511 9.80 6.47 10.72
C MET A 511 10.58 6.00 11.95
N SER A 512 11.31 4.90 11.86
CA SER A 512 12.16 4.39 12.94
C SER A 512 13.20 5.42 13.39
N VAL A 513 13.91 6.03 12.43
CA VAL A 513 14.91 7.06 12.73
C VAL A 513 14.28 8.28 13.41
N LEU A 514 13.14 8.77 12.89
CA LEU A 514 12.46 9.94 13.44
C LEU A 514 11.90 9.68 14.85
N VAL A 515 11.29 8.53 15.06
CA VAL A 515 10.76 8.12 16.37
C VAL A 515 11.89 8.02 17.40
N ILE A 516 12.95 7.31 17.08
CA ILE A 516 14.08 7.13 17.99
C ILE A 516 14.82 8.45 18.22
N TYR A 517 14.95 9.30 17.19
CA TYR A 517 15.49 10.65 17.35
C TYR A 517 14.65 11.51 18.30
N ALA A 518 13.32 11.48 18.17
CA ALA A 518 12.43 12.19 19.08
C ALA A 518 12.63 11.75 20.54
N LEU A 519 12.67 10.42 20.76
CA LEU A 519 12.88 9.80 22.08
C LEU A 519 14.26 10.14 22.65
N ALA A 520 15.31 10.06 21.82
CA ALA A 520 16.66 10.40 22.21
C ALA A 520 16.82 11.88 22.59
N SER A 521 16.25 12.78 21.75
CA SER A 521 16.27 14.22 22.02
C SER A 521 15.60 14.56 23.35
N MET A 522 14.48 13.88 23.65
CA MET A 522 13.77 14.07 24.91
C MET A 522 14.57 13.56 26.12
N ASN A 523 15.20 12.38 25.97
CA ASN A 523 16.01 11.80 27.03
C ASN A 523 17.23 12.68 27.38
N ILE A 524 17.84 13.29 26.36
CA ILE A 524 18.95 14.25 26.57
C ILE A 524 18.44 15.50 27.31
N ASP A 525 17.29 16.04 26.92
CA ASP A 525 16.72 17.23 27.57
C ASP A 525 16.38 16.98 29.05
N GLU A 526 16.03 15.74 29.45
CA GLU A 526 15.84 15.36 30.84
C GLU A 526 17.12 15.37 31.68
N ARG A 527 18.25 15.19 31.03
CA ARG A 527 19.55 14.95 31.67
C ARG A 527 20.57 16.04 31.48
N VAL A 528 20.15 17.20 31.00
CA VAL A 528 21.05 18.33 30.79
C VAL A 528 21.92 18.61 32.02
N ARG A 529 21.34 18.55 33.24
CA ARG A 529 22.07 18.74 34.50
C ARG A 529 23.05 17.60 34.78
N GLU A 530 22.63 16.34 34.61
CA GLU A 530 23.53 15.16 34.81
C GLU A 530 24.72 15.25 33.85
N ILE A 531 24.47 15.64 32.58
CA ILE A 531 25.51 15.83 31.58
C ILE A 531 26.43 17.01 31.94
N ALA A 532 25.86 18.11 32.42
CA ALA A 532 26.65 19.26 32.86
C ALA A 532 27.57 18.90 34.04
N VAL A 533 27.08 18.16 35.03
CA VAL A 533 27.90 17.67 36.16
C VAL A 533 29.04 16.76 35.66
N LEU A 534 28.77 15.85 34.72
CA LEU A 534 29.85 15.00 34.15
C LEU A 534 30.93 15.84 33.45
N LYS A 535 30.56 16.88 32.71
CA LYS A 535 31.51 17.79 32.07
C LYS A 535 32.37 18.56 33.10
N VAL A 536 31.75 19.00 34.22
CA VAL A 536 32.51 19.65 35.33
C VAL A 536 33.46 18.66 36.00
N LEU A 537 33.10 17.38 36.08
CA LEU A 537 33.99 16.33 36.59
C LEU A 537 35.09 15.88 35.62
N GLY A 538 35.20 16.57 34.45
CA GLY A 538 36.29 16.36 33.51
C GLY A 538 36.00 15.34 32.38
N TYR A 539 34.76 14.88 32.24
CA TYR A 539 34.40 14.03 31.10
C TYR A 539 34.43 14.80 29.80
N HIS A 540 35.03 14.21 28.78
CA HIS A 540 35.04 14.79 27.41
C HIS A 540 33.65 14.76 26.78
N ASP A 541 33.46 15.62 25.76
CA ASP A 541 32.18 15.71 25.04
C ASP A 541 31.69 14.36 24.49
N ASN A 542 32.63 13.53 23.96
CA ASN A 542 32.32 12.20 23.43
C ASN A 542 31.86 11.23 24.53
N GLU A 543 32.49 11.26 25.69
CA GLU A 543 32.16 10.39 26.83
C GLU A 543 30.80 10.75 27.42
N SER A 544 30.53 12.05 27.54
CA SER A 544 29.25 12.58 27.99
C SER A 544 28.11 12.24 27.02
N ALA A 545 28.38 12.29 25.71
CA ALA A 545 27.43 11.88 24.66
C ALA A 545 27.14 10.38 24.70
N LEU A 546 28.17 9.56 24.81
CA LEU A 546 28.04 8.10 24.96
C LEU A 546 27.23 7.73 26.21
N TYR A 547 27.46 8.42 27.32
CA TYR A 547 26.70 8.20 28.57
C TYR A 547 25.22 8.52 28.37
N ALA A 548 24.90 9.65 27.74
CA ALA A 548 23.52 10.09 27.52
C ALA A 548 22.75 9.17 26.55
N CYS A 549 23.39 8.71 25.48
CA CYS A 549 22.75 7.90 24.44
C CYS A 549 22.67 6.41 24.78
N ARG A 550 23.53 5.92 25.66
CA ARG A 550 23.64 4.49 26.01
C ARG A 550 22.35 3.87 26.55
N GLU A 551 21.58 4.62 27.33
CA GLU A 551 20.34 4.08 27.91
C GLU A 551 19.29 3.86 26.82
N LEU A 552 19.14 4.80 25.89
CA LEU A 552 18.23 4.63 24.77
C LEU A 552 18.67 3.45 23.89
N PHE A 553 19.95 3.30 23.66
CA PHE A 553 20.48 2.16 22.93
C PHE A 553 20.10 0.84 23.59
N PHE A 554 20.28 0.68 24.92
CA PHE A 554 19.87 -0.53 25.63
C PHE A 554 18.36 -0.78 25.56
N ILE A 555 17.54 0.28 25.72
CA ILE A 555 16.09 0.17 25.57
C ILE A 555 15.74 -0.29 24.15
N THR A 556 16.38 0.29 23.13
CA THR A 556 16.12 -0.05 21.72
C THR A 556 16.50 -1.50 21.43
N VAL A 557 17.65 -1.98 21.89
CA VAL A 557 18.10 -3.38 21.71
C VAL A 557 17.09 -4.36 22.31
N VAL A 558 16.67 -4.13 23.55
CA VAL A 558 15.70 -5.01 24.23
C VAL A 558 14.31 -4.90 23.61
N ALA A 559 13.86 -3.69 23.33
CA ALA A 559 12.56 -3.44 22.73
C ALA A 559 12.45 -4.03 21.31
N ALA A 560 13.53 -3.97 20.52
CA ALA A 560 13.58 -4.58 19.20
C ALA A 560 13.51 -6.11 19.27
N LEU A 561 14.17 -6.74 20.24
CA LEU A 561 14.05 -8.19 20.47
C LEU A 561 12.61 -8.60 20.83
N ILE A 562 11.95 -7.85 21.71
CA ILE A 562 10.55 -8.08 22.08
C ILE A 562 9.62 -7.76 20.89
N GLY A 563 9.99 -6.81 20.07
CA GLY A 563 9.22 -6.36 18.92
C GLY A 563 9.10 -7.39 17.80
N ILE A 564 10.12 -8.24 17.59
CA ILE A 564 10.11 -9.26 16.53
C ILE A 564 8.94 -10.26 16.70
N PRO A 565 8.71 -10.93 17.83
CA PRO A 565 7.56 -11.82 18.00
C PRO A 565 6.22 -11.12 17.78
N VAL A 566 6.09 -9.87 18.23
CA VAL A 566 4.88 -9.06 18.00
C VAL A 566 4.70 -8.77 16.51
N ALA A 567 5.79 -8.40 15.82
CA ALA A 567 5.78 -8.14 14.38
C ALA A 567 5.39 -9.37 13.57
N VAL A 568 5.88 -10.56 13.97
CA VAL A 568 5.48 -11.85 13.35
C VAL A 568 3.99 -12.09 13.52
N GLY A 569 3.43 -11.85 14.71
CA GLY A 569 2.00 -12.00 14.96
C GLY A 569 1.16 -11.06 14.10
N VAL A 570 1.54 -9.79 14.00
CA VAL A 570 0.86 -8.80 13.14
C VAL A 570 0.98 -9.19 11.66
N THR A 571 2.15 -9.64 11.22
CA THR A 571 2.36 -10.11 9.84
C THR A 571 1.49 -11.33 9.52
N ALA A 572 1.37 -12.28 10.44
CA ALA A 572 0.49 -13.44 10.29
C ALA A 572 -0.98 -13.02 10.10
N MET A 573 -1.44 -12.06 10.90
CA MET A 573 -2.80 -11.50 10.73
C MET A 573 -2.99 -10.87 9.36
N ILE A 574 -2.02 -10.08 8.88
CA ILE A 574 -2.06 -9.43 7.57
C ILE A 574 -2.08 -10.49 6.45
N PHE A 575 -1.21 -11.48 6.51
CA PHE A 575 -1.15 -12.54 5.49
C PHE A 575 -2.43 -13.36 5.42
N ASN A 576 -3.01 -13.70 6.57
CA ASN A 576 -4.30 -14.39 6.64
C ASN A 576 -5.44 -13.55 6.07
N THR A 577 -5.46 -12.25 6.34
CA THR A 577 -6.50 -11.34 5.82
C THR A 577 -6.37 -11.12 4.30
N LEU A 578 -5.14 -11.08 3.80
CA LEU A 578 -4.87 -10.87 2.38
C LEU A 578 -4.95 -12.16 1.55
N GLU A 579 -4.97 -13.33 2.20
CA GLU A 579 -4.86 -14.64 1.52
C GLU A 579 -3.72 -14.65 0.49
N PHE A 580 -2.60 -14.04 0.84
CA PHE A 580 -1.55 -13.70 -0.09
C PHE A 580 -0.35 -14.63 0.03
N ALA A 581 0.04 -14.98 1.26
CA ALA A 581 1.17 -15.85 1.55
C ALA A 581 1.05 -16.44 2.96
N ASN A 582 1.86 -17.44 3.22
CA ASN A 582 2.04 -18.01 4.55
C ASN A 582 3.31 -17.46 5.21
N LEU A 583 3.40 -17.51 6.54
CA LEU A 583 4.62 -17.13 7.27
C LEU A 583 5.87 -17.92 6.84
N SER A 584 5.69 -19.11 6.27
CA SER A 584 6.78 -19.91 5.70
C SER A 584 7.53 -19.20 4.55
N ALA A 585 6.89 -18.25 3.87
CA ALA A 585 7.52 -17.43 2.84
C ALA A 585 8.54 -16.43 3.44
N VAL A 586 8.41 -16.08 4.73
CA VAL A 586 9.30 -15.10 5.39
C VAL A 586 10.64 -15.74 5.71
N LYS A 587 11.68 -15.27 5.07
CA LYS A 587 13.04 -15.80 5.20
C LYS A 587 13.71 -15.27 6.48
N TRP A 588 14.63 -16.07 7.03
CA TRP A 588 15.34 -15.77 8.28
C TRP A 588 16.05 -14.41 8.30
N TYR A 589 16.56 -13.96 7.16
CA TYR A 589 17.27 -12.68 7.08
C TYR A 589 16.37 -11.46 7.35
N SER A 590 15.05 -11.56 7.11
CA SER A 590 14.11 -10.48 7.40
C SER A 590 13.99 -10.18 8.90
N TYR A 591 14.10 -11.20 9.73
CA TYR A 591 14.15 -11.06 11.19
C TYR A 591 15.41 -10.29 11.60
N VAL A 592 16.55 -10.70 11.06
CA VAL A 592 17.85 -10.09 11.38
C VAL A 592 17.94 -8.66 10.83
N LEU A 593 17.55 -8.43 9.57
CA LEU A 593 17.60 -7.09 8.96
C LEU A 593 16.70 -6.10 9.68
N SER A 594 15.47 -6.49 10.05
CA SER A 594 14.55 -5.62 10.79
C SER A 594 15.13 -5.22 12.15
N TYR A 595 15.73 -6.18 12.86
CA TYR A 595 16.42 -5.91 14.11
C TYR A 595 17.60 -4.95 13.92
N VAL A 596 18.49 -5.26 12.99
CA VAL A 596 19.69 -4.46 12.71
C VAL A 596 19.33 -3.03 12.29
N ILE A 597 18.32 -2.86 11.42
CA ILE A 597 17.86 -1.54 10.95
C ILE A 597 17.38 -0.69 12.13
N VAL A 598 16.53 -1.23 13.00
CA VAL A 598 15.99 -0.47 14.13
C VAL A 598 17.07 -0.16 15.16
N VAL A 599 18.00 -1.08 15.43
CA VAL A 599 19.14 -0.82 16.33
C VAL A 599 20.09 0.21 15.69
N SER A 600 20.36 0.12 14.40
CA SER A 600 21.17 1.11 13.67
C SER A 600 20.54 2.49 13.67
N SER A 601 19.21 2.60 13.60
CA SER A 601 18.49 3.87 13.73
C SER A 601 18.77 4.57 15.06
N SER A 602 19.01 3.81 16.14
CA SER A 602 19.42 4.35 17.44
C SER A 602 20.83 4.96 17.39
N ILE A 603 21.74 4.33 16.68
CA ILE A 603 23.10 4.85 16.49
C ILE A 603 23.07 6.12 15.63
N ILE A 604 22.33 6.11 14.51
CA ILE A 604 22.14 7.26 13.63
C ILE A 604 21.56 8.44 14.41
N SER A 605 20.50 8.20 15.19
CA SER A 605 19.84 9.23 16.00
C SER A 605 20.79 9.81 17.06
N SER A 606 21.62 8.97 17.66
CA SER A 606 22.65 9.40 18.62
C SER A 606 23.72 10.31 17.97
N LEU A 607 24.16 9.96 16.76
CA LEU A 607 25.10 10.79 15.99
C LEU A 607 24.48 12.13 15.62
N MET A 608 23.21 12.16 15.20
CA MET A 608 22.49 13.40 14.89
C MET A 608 22.34 14.32 16.12
N LEU A 609 22.28 13.76 17.33
CA LEU A 609 22.14 14.51 18.58
C LEU A 609 23.47 14.93 19.21
N TYR A 610 24.58 14.43 18.73
CA TYR A 610 25.92 14.78 19.23
C TYR A 610 26.18 16.29 19.27
N PRO A 611 25.87 17.09 18.21
CA PRO A 611 26.06 18.55 18.25
C PRO A 611 25.23 19.24 19.34
N LYS A 612 24.04 18.69 19.68
CA LYS A 612 23.20 19.22 20.76
C LYS A 612 23.83 18.99 22.12
N ILE A 613 24.42 17.82 22.35
CA ILE A 613 25.10 17.48 23.62
C ILE A 613 26.37 18.34 23.79
N LYS A 614 27.14 18.54 22.71
CA LYS A 614 28.34 19.37 22.72
C LYS A 614 28.02 20.83 23.14
N LYS A 615 26.89 21.38 22.71
CA LYS A 615 26.47 22.75 23.01
C LYS A 615 25.92 22.95 24.44
N ILE A 616 25.82 21.91 25.27
CA ILE A 616 25.38 22.06 26.65
C ILE A 616 26.48 22.79 27.46
N ASP A 617 26.13 24.04 27.83
CA ASP A 617 27.00 24.87 28.68
C ASP A 617 26.78 24.49 30.15
N PHE A 618 27.85 24.04 30.83
CA PHE A 618 27.80 23.62 32.22
C PHE A 618 27.57 24.78 33.18
N ASN A 619 28.08 26.01 32.87
CA ASN A 619 27.95 27.18 33.72
C ASN A 619 26.47 27.63 33.82
N ILE A 620 25.77 27.71 32.69
CA ILE A 620 24.36 28.10 32.63
C ILE A 620 23.45 27.02 33.25
N SER A 621 23.80 25.76 32.99
CA SER A 621 22.98 24.60 33.45
C SER A 621 23.02 24.39 34.97
N LEU A 622 24.09 24.81 35.62
CA LEU A 622 24.24 24.74 37.10
C LEU A 622 23.71 25.98 37.80
N LYS A 623 23.83 27.18 37.20
CA LYS A 623 23.31 28.44 37.75
C LYS A 623 21.80 28.58 37.79
N SER A 624 21.05 27.78 37.04
CA SER A 624 19.57 27.86 37.00
C SER A 624 18.87 27.30 38.27
N VAL A 625 19.55 27.21 39.40
CA VAL A 625 19.03 26.65 40.67
C VAL A 625 18.97 27.72 41.77
N GLU A 626 19.56 28.88 41.59
CA GLU A 626 19.32 30.06 42.37
C GLU A 626 18.26 30.96 41.67
#